data_973abffaa9e676a039464a90d3aa2896
#
_entry.id   973abffaa9e676a039464a90d3aa2896
#
_cell.length_a   1.000
_cell.length_b   1.000
_cell.length_c   1.000
_cell.angle_alpha   90.00
_cell.angle_beta   90.00
_cell.angle_gamma   90.00
#
_symmetry.space_group_name_H-M   'P 1'
#
loop_
_entity.id
_entity.type
_entity.pdbx_description
1 polymer ?
#
loop_
_entity_poly.entity_id
_entity_poly.type
_entity_poly.pdbx_seq_one_letter_code
_entity_poly.pdbx_strand_id
1 'polypeptide(L)'
;MPDSSSHAFDFTTFLADKEAWSAPNELVPYRCRDDSSLGCRHYPAAGMSGGRSHLILLHGSSADSRYLASLATRLAEAGHHVHTPDLRGHGPAPQRRGDIDHLLQLEEDLEDLILSLELPTDARVIVAGHSAGGGLALRFSAAVCQRKRADISLHGVILLGPYLHHLAPNMRRDSRWAQPRIARMLACALLNRLGIHRLDHIEVLGFNIPPEYRDAHTTDAYSWRLMTGLNPRDYQGDLKALAHHQLPVLALIGEHDEAFHAERLAQCLQPHHPAAQVEVLETIDHLGLATSSITAERITAWLTKQRTDQGGTPG
;
A
#
# COMPACT_ATOMS: atom_id res chain seq x y z
N MET A 1 5.76 18.89 -32.60
CA MET A 1 6.37 17.73 -31.91
C MET A 1 5.67 17.65 -30.58
N PRO A 2 4.87 16.62 -30.26
CA PRO A 2 4.35 16.50 -28.92
C PRO A 2 5.52 16.22 -27.97
N ASP A 3 5.53 16.94 -26.88
CA ASP A 3 6.54 16.92 -25.83
C ASP A 3 6.67 15.49 -25.26
N SER A 4 7.84 14.88 -25.41
CA SER A 4 8.10 13.50 -25.02
C SER A 4 8.36 13.33 -23.51
N SER A 5 8.18 14.39 -22.71
CA SER A 5 8.46 14.42 -21.27
C SER A 5 7.24 14.14 -20.37
N SER A 6 6.04 13.96 -20.93
CA SER A 6 4.78 14.06 -20.18
C SER A 6 4.30 12.79 -19.46
N HIS A 7 5.07 11.69 -19.39
CA HIS A 7 4.57 10.41 -18.85
C HIS A 7 5.57 9.66 -17.94
N ALA A 8 6.60 10.33 -17.45
CA ALA A 8 7.40 9.84 -16.33
C ALA A 8 6.82 10.43 -15.03
N PHE A 9 6.87 9.69 -13.92
CA PHE A 9 6.54 10.24 -12.60
C PHE A 9 7.33 11.54 -12.38
N ASP A 10 6.68 12.59 -11.92
CA ASP A 10 7.35 13.80 -11.49
C ASP A 10 7.98 13.58 -10.12
N PHE A 11 9.24 13.20 -10.12
CA PHE A 11 10.01 13.07 -8.88
C PHE A 11 10.43 14.43 -8.30
N THR A 12 10.21 15.56 -8.96
CA THR A 12 10.67 16.87 -8.48
C THR A 12 9.91 17.32 -7.24
N THR A 13 8.59 17.14 -7.21
CA THR A 13 7.77 17.38 -6.02
C THR A 13 8.15 16.46 -4.86
N PHE A 14 8.44 15.21 -5.19
CA PHE A 14 8.89 14.20 -4.25
C PHE A 14 10.27 14.54 -3.65
N LEU A 15 11.18 15.19 -4.40
CA LEU A 15 12.47 15.64 -3.90
C LEU A 15 12.41 16.92 -3.06
N ALA A 16 11.45 17.79 -3.32
CA ALA A 16 11.28 19.00 -2.52
C ALA A 16 11.03 18.66 -1.04
N ASP A 17 10.46 17.47 -0.76
CA ASP A 17 10.21 16.95 0.59
C ASP A 17 11.33 15.99 1.08
N LYS A 18 12.48 15.94 0.36
CA LYS A 18 13.58 15.01 0.68
C LYS A 18 14.13 15.22 2.10
N GLU A 19 14.02 16.40 2.66
CA GLU A 19 14.39 16.67 4.05
C GLU A 19 13.46 15.95 5.03
N ALA A 20 12.17 15.83 4.73
CA ALA A 20 11.19 15.15 5.57
C ALA A 20 11.41 13.63 5.62
N TRP A 21 11.91 13.03 4.52
CA TRP A 21 12.25 11.60 4.53
C TRP A 21 13.74 11.30 4.65
N SER A 22 14.59 12.31 4.73
CA SER A 22 16.00 12.11 5.07
C SER A 22 16.23 11.78 6.55
N ALA A 23 15.23 11.98 7.42
CA ALA A 23 15.28 11.62 8.84
C ALA A 23 14.03 10.82 9.27
N PRO A 24 13.72 9.67 8.61
CA PRO A 24 12.61 8.83 9.05
C PRO A 24 12.90 8.25 10.44
N ASN A 25 11.86 7.89 11.18
CA ASN A 25 12.00 7.16 12.44
C ASN A 25 12.83 5.88 12.25
N GLU A 26 13.46 5.41 13.32
CA GLU A 26 14.26 4.20 13.32
C GLU A 26 13.45 2.98 12.80
N LEU A 27 14.13 2.12 12.04
CA LEU A 27 13.56 0.86 11.57
C LEU A 27 13.69 -0.19 12.67
N VAL A 28 12.59 -0.49 13.34
CA VAL A 28 12.54 -1.46 14.45
C VAL A 28 12.25 -2.85 13.89
N PRO A 29 13.06 -3.87 14.21
CA PRO A 29 12.82 -5.22 13.72
C PRO A 29 11.62 -5.89 14.41
N TYR A 30 10.83 -6.65 13.64
CA TYR A 30 9.84 -7.59 14.17
C TYR A 30 10.05 -8.98 13.58
N ARG A 31 9.69 -10.03 14.34
CA ARG A 31 9.87 -11.42 13.92
C ARG A 31 8.68 -11.93 13.16
N CYS A 32 8.92 -12.55 12.02
CA CYS A 32 7.92 -13.25 11.24
C CYS A 32 7.85 -14.73 11.63
N ARG A 33 6.76 -15.40 11.30
CA ARG A 33 6.49 -16.83 11.60
C ARG A 33 7.50 -17.80 10.98
N ASP A 34 8.20 -17.36 9.93
CA ASP A 34 9.28 -18.11 9.27
C ASP A 34 10.67 -17.85 9.87
N ASP A 35 10.70 -17.27 11.08
CA ASP A 35 11.91 -16.88 11.80
C ASP A 35 12.74 -15.76 11.16
N SER A 36 12.29 -15.19 10.04
CA SER A 36 12.93 -14.01 9.46
C SER A 36 12.59 -12.75 10.28
N SER A 37 13.39 -11.71 10.09
CA SER A 37 13.17 -10.40 10.69
C SER A 37 12.91 -9.37 9.60
N LEU A 38 11.80 -8.63 9.72
CA LEU A 38 11.49 -7.48 8.90
C LEU A 38 11.49 -6.21 9.74
N GLY A 39 11.60 -5.04 9.10
CA GLY A 39 11.62 -3.78 9.81
C GLY A 39 10.32 -3.01 9.67
N CYS A 40 9.95 -2.29 10.74
CA CYS A 40 8.83 -1.36 10.75
C CYS A 40 9.23 -0.05 11.43
N ARG A 41 8.81 1.09 10.88
CA ARG A 41 8.96 2.39 11.54
C ARG A 41 7.67 2.74 12.27
N HIS A 42 7.81 3.23 13.49
CA HIS A 42 6.67 3.57 14.34
C HIS A 42 6.63 5.08 14.57
N TYR A 43 5.46 5.66 14.32
CA TYR A 43 5.14 7.06 14.54
C TYR A 43 4.05 7.13 15.61
N PRO A 44 4.40 7.33 16.89
CA PRO A 44 3.41 7.38 17.97
C PRO A 44 2.51 8.60 17.84
N ALA A 45 1.23 8.44 18.18
CA ALA A 45 0.26 9.52 18.19
C ALA A 45 0.70 10.65 19.11
N ALA A 46 0.63 11.89 18.64
CA ALA A 46 0.89 13.07 19.47
C ALA A 46 -0.27 13.33 20.44
N GLY A 47 0.06 13.82 21.66
CA GLY A 47 -0.92 14.24 22.67
C GLY A 47 -1.29 13.16 23.68
N MET A 48 -1.85 13.63 24.83
CA MET A 48 -2.19 12.77 25.99
C MET A 48 -3.42 11.89 25.75
N SER A 49 -4.21 12.16 24.73
CA SER A 49 -5.39 11.36 24.34
C SER A 49 -5.07 10.32 23.29
N GLY A 50 -3.87 9.76 23.31
CA GLY A 50 -3.31 8.86 22.30
C GLY A 50 -4.42 8.13 21.54
N GLY A 51 -4.57 8.44 20.24
CA GLY A 51 -5.67 7.95 19.44
C GLY A 51 -5.72 6.42 19.44
N ARG A 52 -6.90 5.85 19.52
CA ARG A 52 -7.10 4.38 19.43
C ARG A 52 -6.85 3.83 18.02
N SER A 53 -6.59 4.71 17.04
CA SER A 53 -6.39 4.30 15.65
C SER A 53 -4.92 4.00 15.38
N HIS A 54 -4.65 2.78 14.89
CA HIS A 54 -3.37 2.29 14.44
C HIS A 54 -3.43 2.06 12.93
N LEU A 55 -2.69 2.83 12.17
CA LEU A 55 -2.61 2.73 10.72
C LEU A 55 -1.38 1.91 10.34
N ILE A 56 -1.59 0.82 9.63
CA ILE A 56 -0.52 0.06 8.97
C ILE A 56 -0.42 0.61 7.56
N LEU A 57 0.57 1.46 7.29
CA LEU A 57 0.70 2.20 6.04
C LEU A 57 1.77 1.57 5.14
N LEU A 58 1.35 0.99 4.03
CA LEU A 58 2.15 0.18 3.12
C LEU A 58 2.72 1.01 1.97
N HIS A 59 4.01 0.85 1.70
CA HIS A 59 4.69 1.54 0.61
C HIS A 59 4.37 0.94 -0.77
N GLY A 60 4.60 1.73 -1.82
CA GLY A 60 4.43 1.34 -3.22
C GLY A 60 5.60 0.49 -3.75
N SER A 61 5.50 0.15 -5.04
CA SER A 61 6.50 -0.66 -5.72
C SER A 61 7.87 0.02 -5.74
N SER A 62 8.93 -0.81 -5.67
CA SER A 62 10.33 -0.39 -5.82
C SER A 62 10.93 0.42 -4.65
N ALA A 63 10.09 1.04 -3.83
CA ALA A 63 10.47 1.88 -2.70
C ALA A 63 10.54 1.10 -1.38
N ASP A 64 10.71 1.80 -0.29
CA ASP A 64 10.64 1.32 1.09
C ASP A 64 9.84 2.32 1.97
N SER A 65 9.71 2.05 3.25
CA SER A 65 8.88 2.87 4.16
C SER A 65 9.34 4.32 4.34
N ARG A 66 10.56 4.69 3.95
CA ARG A 66 11.12 6.04 4.16
C ARG A 66 10.29 7.13 3.49
N TYR A 67 9.83 6.91 2.26
CA TYR A 67 9.09 7.94 1.53
C TYR A 67 7.69 8.21 2.09
N LEU A 68 7.20 7.37 2.99
CA LEU A 68 5.94 7.57 3.70
C LEU A 68 6.10 8.42 4.98
N ALA A 69 7.35 8.79 5.35
CA ALA A 69 7.64 9.45 6.63
C ALA A 69 6.88 10.76 6.80
N SER A 70 6.76 11.58 5.75
CA SER A 70 6.02 12.85 5.80
C SER A 70 4.53 12.62 6.13
N LEU A 71 3.86 11.73 5.40
CA LEU A 71 2.46 11.40 5.67
C LEU A 71 2.28 10.78 7.06
N ALA A 72 3.17 9.84 7.44
CA ALA A 72 3.12 9.17 8.73
C ALA A 72 3.28 10.16 9.90
N THR A 73 4.21 11.11 9.79
CA THR A 73 4.42 12.16 10.79
C THR A 73 3.18 13.05 10.93
N ARG A 74 2.60 13.53 9.82
CA ARG A 74 1.39 14.37 9.85
C ARG A 74 0.19 13.64 10.48
N LEU A 75 0.03 12.35 10.18
CA LEU A 75 -1.02 11.53 10.79
C LEU A 75 -0.75 11.28 12.29
N ALA A 76 0.52 11.13 12.69
CA ALA A 76 0.88 11.02 14.10
C ALA A 76 0.63 12.33 14.87
N GLU A 77 0.95 13.49 14.27
CA GLU A 77 0.62 14.81 14.80
C GLU A 77 -0.91 15.03 14.94
N ALA A 78 -1.69 14.43 14.03
CA ALA A 78 -3.16 14.43 14.09
C ALA A 78 -3.73 13.43 15.12
N GLY A 79 -2.89 12.73 15.88
CA GLY A 79 -3.29 11.86 16.98
C GLY A 79 -3.54 10.39 16.61
N HIS A 80 -2.93 9.90 15.52
CA HIS A 80 -3.01 8.51 15.09
C HIS A 80 -1.66 7.80 15.23
N HIS A 81 -1.63 6.56 15.71
CA HIS A 81 -0.42 5.74 15.63
C HIS A 81 -0.23 5.25 14.19
N VAL A 82 0.96 5.43 13.63
CA VAL A 82 1.26 4.97 12.27
C VAL A 82 2.45 4.02 12.27
N HIS A 83 2.32 2.92 11.57
CA HIS A 83 3.31 1.88 11.42
C HIS A 83 3.60 1.68 9.94
N THR A 84 4.85 1.92 9.53
CA THR A 84 5.25 1.80 8.13
C THR A 84 6.29 0.67 7.98
N PRO A 85 5.85 -0.56 7.66
CA PRO A 85 6.78 -1.66 7.44
C PRO A 85 7.53 -1.51 6.12
N ASP A 86 8.79 -1.98 6.08
CA ASP A 86 9.43 -2.36 4.85
C ASP A 86 8.89 -3.73 4.42
N LEU A 87 8.21 -3.80 3.28
CA LEU A 87 7.67 -5.05 2.77
C LEU A 87 8.79 -6.03 2.42
N ARG A 88 8.57 -7.32 2.61
CA ARG A 88 9.55 -8.36 2.25
C ARG A 88 10.08 -8.16 0.82
N GLY A 89 11.37 -8.31 0.64
CA GLY A 89 12.05 -8.04 -0.63
C GLY A 89 12.44 -6.58 -0.85
N HIS A 90 12.15 -5.68 0.11
CA HIS A 90 12.44 -4.24 0.05
C HIS A 90 13.28 -3.78 1.25
N GLY A 91 13.63 -2.49 1.24
CA GLY A 91 14.36 -1.85 2.34
C GLY A 91 15.88 -2.07 2.31
N PRO A 92 16.58 -1.81 3.43
CA PRO A 92 18.05 -1.72 3.44
C PRO A 92 18.75 -3.08 3.26
N ALA A 93 18.19 -4.14 3.82
CA ALA A 93 18.85 -5.45 3.87
C ALA A 93 17.85 -6.60 3.75
N PRO A 94 17.10 -6.69 2.64
CA PRO A 94 16.18 -7.82 2.46
C PRO A 94 16.97 -9.11 2.25
N GLN A 95 16.46 -10.22 2.78
CA GLN A 95 17.05 -11.55 2.57
C GLN A 95 17.22 -11.87 1.07
N ARG A 96 16.23 -11.49 0.26
CA ARG A 96 16.26 -11.52 -1.21
C ARG A 96 15.57 -10.27 -1.73
N ARG A 97 16.31 -9.43 -2.43
CA ARG A 97 15.76 -8.21 -3.00
C ARG A 97 14.83 -8.54 -4.18
N GLY A 98 13.62 -7.97 -4.15
CA GLY A 98 12.63 -8.15 -5.21
C GLY A 98 12.02 -9.55 -5.28
N ASP A 99 12.11 -10.34 -4.18
CA ASP A 99 11.62 -11.72 -4.16
C ASP A 99 11.03 -12.12 -2.81
N ILE A 100 10.12 -13.11 -2.82
CA ILE A 100 9.47 -13.74 -1.67
C ILE A 100 9.51 -15.26 -1.82
N ASP A 101 9.12 -16.03 -0.80
CA ASP A 101 9.13 -17.50 -0.87
C ASP A 101 7.85 -18.06 -1.50
N HIS A 102 6.70 -17.51 -1.18
CA HIS A 102 5.39 -17.94 -1.68
C HIS A 102 4.38 -16.79 -1.72
N LEU A 103 3.29 -17.00 -2.48
CA LEU A 103 2.36 -15.93 -2.86
C LEU A 103 1.58 -15.27 -1.73
N LEU A 104 1.48 -15.91 -0.55
CA LEU A 104 0.75 -15.37 0.62
C LEU A 104 1.69 -14.77 1.67
N GLN A 105 2.99 -14.78 1.43
CA GLN A 105 3.98 -14.40 2.43
C GLN A 105 3.85 -12.95 2.89
N LEU A 106 3.48 -12.03 1.98
CA LEU A 106 3.26 -10.63 2.35
C LEU A 106 2.07 -10.44 3.29
N GLU A 107 0.99 -11.20 3.10
CA GLU A 107 -0.14 -11.18 4.04
C GLU A 107 0.23 -11.78 5.39
N GLU A 108 1.02 -12.85 5.39
CA GLU A 108 1.51 -13.48 6.62
C GLU A 108 2.43 -12.55 7.39
N ASP A 109 3.32 -11.82 6.70
CA ASP A 109 4.19 -10.81 7.31
C ASP A 109 3.38 -9.65 7.95
N LEU A 110 2.29 -9.23 7.30
CA LEU A 110 1.40 -8.19 7.85
C LEU A 110 0.60 -8.70 9.05
N GLU A 111 0.14 -9.95 9.04
CA GLU A 111 -0.46 -10.59 10.20
C GLU A 111 0.53 -10.61 11.38
N ASP A 112 1.77 -11.05 11.14
CA ASP A 112 2.81 -11.14 12.16
C ASP A 112 3.18 -9.76 12.71
N LEU A 113 3.25 -8.73 11.85
CA LEU A 113 3.44 -7.35 12.29
C LEU A 113 2.31 -6.91 13.24
N ILE A 114 1.05 -7.06 12.82
CA ILE A 114 -0.11 -6.59 13.62
C ILE A 114 -0.12 -7.29 14.98
N LEU A 115 0.14 -8.59 15.02
CA LEU A 115 0.21 -9.36 16.27
C LEU A 115 1.39 -8.92 17.15
N SER A 116 2.55 -8.60 16.56
CA SER A 116 3.73 -8.15 17.30
C SER A 116 3.57 -6.77 17.94
N LEU A 117 2.60 -5.96 17.49
CA LEU A 117 2.31 -4.66 18.09
C LEU A 117 1.63 -4.75 19.46
N GLU A 118 1.13 -5.92 19.85
CA GLU A 118 0.44 -6.15 21.14
C GLU A 118 -0.58 -5.05 21.48
N LEU A 119 -1.41 -4.71 20.49
CA LEU A 119 -2.32 -3.57 20.57
C LEU A 119 -3.39 -3.77 21.66
N PRO A 120 -3.85 -2.68 22.32
CA PRO A 120 -4.98 -2.73 23.23
C PRO A 120 -6.23 -3.34 22.56
N THR A 121 -7.08 -3.99 23.33
CA THR A 121 -8.30 -4.65 22.81
C THR A 121 -9.31 -3.70 22.18
N ASP A 122 -9.25 -2.40 22.51
CA ASP A 122 -10.06 -1.33 21.96
C ASP A 122 -9.34 -0.55 20.84
N ALA A 123 -8.16 -0.99 20.42
CA ALA A 123 -7.42 -0.40 19.31
C ALA A 123 -8.15 -0.65 18.00
N ARG A 124 -8.18 0.38 17.16
CA ARG A 124 -8.75 0.33 15.81
C ARG A 124 -7.65 0.19 14.79
N VAL A 125 -7.52 -0.97 14.19
CA VAL A 125 -6.52 -1.24 13.15
C VAL A 125 -7.10 -0.86 11.79
N ILE A 126 -6.41 0.03 11.08
CA ILE A 126 -6.72 0.44 9.72
C ILE A 126 -5.53 0.08 8.83
N VAL A 127 -5.78 -0.57 7.72
CA VAL A 127 -4.73 -0.86 6.74
C VAL A 127 -4.80 0.19 5.63
N ALA A 128 -3.69 0.86 5.43
CA ALA A 128 -3.54 1.89 4.40
C ALA A 128 -2.41 1.52 3.44
N GLY A 129 -2.48 1.97 2.19
CA GLY A 129 -1.37 1.72 1.28
C GLY A 129 -1.39 2.63 0.07
N HIS A 130 -0.18 2.95 -0.39
CA HIS A 130 0.04 3.78 -1.57
C HIS A 130 0.40 2.91 -2.78
N SER A 131 -0.19 3.20 -3.95
CA SER A 131 0.16 2.53 -5.21
C SER A 131 0.00 0.99 -5.12
N ALA A 132 1.06 0.21 -5.34
CA ALA A 132 1.07 -1.24 -5.15
C ALA A 132 0.75 -1.65 -3.70
N GLY A 133 1.21 -0.87 -2.70
CA GLY A 133 0.82 -1.06 -1.29
C GLY A 133 -0.67 -0.88 -1.07
N GLY A 134 -1.34 -0.01 -1.84
CA GLY A 134 -2.81 0.11 -1.84
C GLY A 134 -3.50 -1.16 -2.34
N GLY A 135 -2.96 -1.77 -3.39
CA GLY A 135 -3.42 -3.06 -3.87
C GLY A 135 -3.26 -4.17 -2.83
N LEU A 136 -2.10 -4.23 -2.15
CA LEU A 136 -1.86 -5.18 -1.06
C LEU A 136 -2.78 -4.92 0.14
N ALA A 137 -3.00 -3.65 0.51
CA ALA A 137 -3.93 -3.28 1.58
C ALA A 137 -5.35 -3.79 1.32
N LEU A 138 -5.85 -3.62 0.09
CA LEU A 138 -7.15 -4.15 -0.33
C LEU A 138 -7.20 -5.67 -0.19
N ARG A 139 -6.25 -6.38 -0.80
CA ARG A 139 -6.18 -7.83 -0.82
C ARG A 139 -6.02 -8.44 0.58
N PHE A 140 -5.09 -7.91 1.38
CA PHE A 140 -4.88 -8.33 2.76
C PHE A 140 -6.16 -8.19 3.59
N SER A 141 -6.81 -7.03 3.52
CA SER A 141 -8.03 -6.77 4.28
C SER A 141 -9.18 -7.70 3.89
N ALA A 142 -9.33 -7.99 2.59
CA ALA A 142 -10.31 -8.96 2.11
C ALA A 142 -10.00 -10.37 2.63
N ALA A 143 -8.73 -10.79 2.63
CA ALA A 143 -8.30 -12.09 3.15
C ALA A 143 -8.57 -12.23 4.66
N VAL A 144 -8.31 -11.18 5.46
CA VAL A 144 -8.63 -11.16 6.90
C VAL A 144 -10.13 -11.31 7.13
N CYS A 145 -10.96 -10.55 6.41
CA CYS A 145 -12.41 -10.65 6.49
C CYS A 145 -12.92 -12.07 6.17
N GLN A 146 -12.42 -12.67 5.08
CA GLN A 146 -12.87 -13.99 4.62
C GLN A 146 -12.42 -15.13 5.53
N ARG A 147 -11.21 -15.06 6.09
CA ARG A 147 -10.64 -16.10 6.97
C ARG A 147 -11.21 -16.07 8.38
N LYS A 148 -11.98 -15.04 8.76
CA LYS A 148 -12.55 -14.85 10.09
C LYS A 148 -11.51 -15.06 11.20
N ARG A 149 -10.30 -14.50 11.03
CA ARG A 149 -9.24 -14.54 12.04
C ARG A 149 -9.73 -13.81 13.30
N ALA A 150 -9.91 -14.56 14.39
CA ALA A 150 -10.40 -13.99 15.64
C ALA A 150 -9.38 -13.07 16.34
N ASP A 151 -8.13 -13.17 15.95
CA ASP A 151 -6.98 -12.47 16.53
C ASP A 151 -6.64 -11.14 15.84
N ILE A 152 -7.23 -10.87 14.66
CA ILE A 152 -7.04 -9.62 13.92
C ILE A 152 -8.38 -9.02 13.55
N SER A 153 -8.69 -7.85 14.10
CA SER A 153 -9.89 -7.07 13.76
C SER A 153 -9.51 -5.81 13.00
N LEU A 154 -9.99 -5.68 11.75
CA LEU A 154 -9.80 -4.48 10.95
C LEU A 154 -11.00 -3.55 11.04
N HIS A 155 -10.75 -2.23 11.02
CA HIS A 155 -11.75 -1.20 11.19
C HIS A 155 -11.87 -0.26 9.98
N GLY A 156 -11.08 -0.49 8.95
CA GLY A 156 -11.14 0.26 7.69
C GLY A 156 -9.93 0.01 6.79
N VAL A 157 -10.09 0.41 5.54
CA VAL A 157 -9.04 0.34 4.51
C VAL A 157 -8.91 1.69 3.84
N ILE A 158 -7.67 2.15 3.65
CA ILE A 158 -7.35 3.41 2.96
C ILE A 158 -6.46 3.11 1.75
N LEU A 159 -6.92 3.51 0.58
CA LEU A 159 -6.27 3.26 -0.70
C LEU A 159 -5.79 4.60 -1.28
N LEU A 160 -4.48 4.78 -1.42
CA LEU A 160 -3.86 6.00 -1.94
C LEU A 160 -3.33 5.72 -3.35
N GLY A 161 -3.99 6.22 -4.40
CA GLY A 161 -3.65 5.94 -5.78
C GLY A 161 -3.42 4.44 -6.04
N PRO A 162 -4.38 3.55 -5.72
CA PRO A 162 -4.10 2.11 -5.63
C PRO A 162 -3.89 1.47 -7.00
N TYR A 163 -2.87 0.60 -7.10
CA TYR A 163 -2.81 -0.38 -8.18
C TYR A 163 -3.83 -1.48 -7.92
N LEU A 164 -4.85 -1.57 -8.76
CA LEU A 164 -5.92 -2.57 -8.62
C LEU A 164 -5.65 -3.81 -9.49
N HIS A 165 -5.40 -3.60 -10.77
CA HIS A 165 -5.12 -4.66 -11.75
C HIS A 165 -4.64 -4.05 -13.07
N HIS A 166 -3.82 -4.77 -13.84
CA HIS A 166 -3.31 -4.29 -15.14
C HIS A 166 -4.42 -4.06 -16.20
N LEU A 167 -5.60 -4.64 -16.01
CA LEU A 167 -6.79 -4.45 -16.85
C LEU A 167 -7.84 -3.53 -16.20
N ALA A 168 -7.57 -2.97 -15.02
CA ALA A 168 -8.52 -2.08 -14.37
C ALA A 168 -8.76 -0.81 -15.22
N PRO A 169 -10.00 -0.29 -15.26
CA PRO A 169 -10.33 0.90 -16.05
C PRO A 169 -9.48 2.13 -15.75
N ASN A 170 -9.02 2.28 -14.49
CA ASN A 170 -8.19 3.39 -14.08
C ASN A 170 -6.71 3.26 -14.46
N MET A 171 -6.26 2.13 -15.02
CA MET A 171 -4.86 1.93 -15.37
C MET A 171 -4.44 2.77 -16.58
N ARG A 172 -3.39 3.60 -16.46
CA ARG A 172 -2.76 4.27 -17.59
C ARG A 172 -1.81 3.32 -18.30
N ARG A 173 -2.12 2.98 -19.56
CA ARG A 173 -1.33 2.01 -20.36
C ARG A 173 -0.07 2.61 -20.97
N ASP A 174 0.02 3.92 -21.00
CA ASP A 174 1.15 4.70 -21.50
C ASP A 174 2.17 5.05 -20.40
N SER A 175 1.87 4.73 -19.14
CA SER A 175 2.83 4.86 -18.04
C SER A 175 4.09 4.06 -18.32
N ARG A 176 5.24 4.72 -18.24
CA ARG A 176 6.57 4.12 -18.46
C ARG A 176 7.24 3.65 -17.16
N TRP A 177 6.52 3.69 -16.05
CA TRP A 177 7.06 3.30 -14.76
C TRP A 177 7.54 1.85 -14.72
N ALA A 178 6.69 0.93 -15.16
CA ALA A 178 6.94 -0.50 -15.11
C ALA A 178 7.39 -1.05 -16.47
N GLN A 179 8.37 -1.96 -16.45
CA GLN A 179 8.90 -2.66 -17.62
C GLN A 179 8.61 -4.16 -17.50
N PRO A 180 7.43 -4.63 -17.97
CA PRO A 180 7.09 -6.04 -17.94
C PRO A 180 7.95 -6.85 -18.93
N ARG A 181 8.58 -7.92 -18.45
CA ARG A 181 9.31 -8.89 -19.26
C ARG A 181 8.35 -9.97 -19.78
N ILE A 182 7.53 -9.62 -20.78
CA ILE A 182 6.36 -10.37 -21.22
C ILE A 182 6.67 -11.86 -21.48
N ALA A 183 7.76 -12.19 -22.17
CA ALA A 183 8.10 -13.59 -22.46
C ALA A 183 8.32 -14.41 -21.17
N ARG A 184 8.98 -13.82 -20.16
CA ARG A 184 9.17 -14.47 -18.85
C ARG A 184 7.86 -14.61 -18.08
N MET A 185 7.01 -13.57 -18.14
CA MET A 185 5.67 -13.61 -17.50
C MET A 185 4.81 -14.72 -18.10
N LEU A 186 4.79 -14.85 -19.42
CA LEU A 186 4.03 -15.91 -20.10
C LEU A 186 4.59 -17.29 -19.77
N ALA A 187 5.91 -17.46 -19.72
CA ALA A 187 6.54 -18.72 -19.33
C ALA A 187 6.18 -19.11 -17.90
N CYS A 188 6.30 -18.17 -16.92
CA CYS A 188 5.88 -18.41 -15.54
C CYS A 188 4.40 -18.73 -15.43
N ALA A 189 3.53 -17.98 -16.10
CA ALA A 189 2.09 -18.22 -16.09
C ALA A 189 1.72 -19.61 -16.61
N LEU A 190 2.35 -20.05 -17.72
CA LEU A 190 2.13 -21.37 -18.29
C LEU A 190 2.61 -22.48 -17.34
N LEU A 191 3.82 -22.34 -16.79
CA LEU A 191 4.38 -23.32 -15.85
C LEU A 191 3.56 -23.41 -14.57
N ASN A 192 3.14 -22.28 -14.01
CA ASN A 192 2.27 -22.26 -12.83
C ASN A 192 0.93 -22.95 -13.11
N ARG A 193 0.35 -22.79 -14.31
CA ARG A 193 -0.87 -23.50 -14.69
C ARG A 193 -0.69 -25.04 -14.74
N LEU A 194 0.54 -25.49 -14.94
CA LEU A 194 0.92 -26.92 -14.90
C LEU A 194 1.39 -27.37 -13.52
N GLY A 195 1.31 -26.50 -12.49
CA GLY A 195 1.80 -26.78 -11.14
C GLY A 195 3.32 -26.75 -11.00
N ILE A 196 4.03 -26.15 -11.96
CA ILE A 196 5.50 -26.06 -11.95
C ILE A 196 5.93 -24.67 -11.50
N HIS A 197 6.46 -24.55 -10.27
CA HIS A 197 6.84 -23.30 -9.61
C HIS A 197 8.34 -23.02 -9.61
N ARG A 198 9.15 -23.82 -10.33
CA ARG A 198 10.62 -23.74 -10.29
C ARG A 198 11.19 -22.42 -10.82
N LEU A 199 10.44 -21.69 -11.63
CA LEU A 199 10.87 -20.41 -12.21
C LEU A 199 10.22 -19.19 -11.55
N ASP A 200 9.47 -19.35 -10.47
CA ASP A 200 8.75 -18.24 -9.84
C ASP A 200 9.67 -17.19 -9.20
N HIS A 201 10.96 -17.53 -9.02
CA HIS A 201 11.99 -16.62 -8.53
C HIS A 201 12.57 -15.70 -9.61
N ILE A 202 12.29 -15.95 -10.91
CA ILE A 202 12.87 -15.13 -11.97
C ILE A 202 12.21 -13.75 -12.03
N GLU A 203 13.02 -12.74 -12.30
CA GLU A 203 12.53 -11.38 -12.47
C GLU A 203 11.69 -11.25 -13.75
N VAL A 204 10.47 -10.74 -13.57
CA VAL A 204 9.49 -10.54 -14.63
C VAL A 204 9.03 -9.10 -14.79
N LEU A 205 9.29 -8.23 -13.81
CA LEU A 205 8.89 -6.83 -13.82
C LEU A 205 10.07 -5.97 -13.38
N GLY A 206 10.51 -5.05 -14.20
CA GLY A 206 11.49 -4.02 -13.87
C GLY A 206 10.83 -2.67 -13.67
N PHE A 207 11.57 -1.70 -13.10
CA PHE A 207 11.11 -0.33 -12.87
C PHE A 207 12.06 0.69 -13.48
N ASN A 208 11.47 1.74 -14.08
CA ASN A 208 12.22 2.87 -14.65
C ASN A 208 12.49 3.92 -13.57
N ILE A 209 13.40 3.61 -12.66
CA ILE A 209 13.81 4.54 -11.60
C ILE A 209 14.98 5.38 -12.18
N PRO A 210 14.86 6.72 -12.16
CA PRO A 210 15.97 7.56 -12.57
C PRO A 210 17.21 7.29 -11.71
N PRO A 211 18.44 7.32 -12.28
CA PRO A 211 19.67 6.97 -11.57
C PRO A 211 19.88 7.77 -10.27
N GLU A 212 19.46 9.04 -10.25
CA GLU A 212 19.59 9.94 -9.12
C GLU A 212 18.71 9.58 -7.91
N TYR A 213 17.72 8.68 -8.12
CA TYR A 213 16.82 8.16 -7.09
C TYR A 213 17.16 6.74 -6.64
N ARG A 214 18.18 6.14 -7.25
CA ARG A 214 18.64 4.80 -6.88
C ARG A 214 19.59 4.87 -5.70
N ASP A 215 19.33 4.06 -4.71
CA ASP A 215 20.22 3.85 -3.57
C ASP A 215 20.27 2.36 -3.20
N ALA A 216 20.95 2.05 -2.09
CA ALA A 216 21.07 0.67 -1.60
C ALA A 216 19.72 0.04 -1.16
N HIS A 217 18.67 0.84 -0.99
CA HIS A 217 17.34 0.39 -0.58
C HIS A 217 16.43 0.13 -1.79
N THR A 218 16.79 0.63 -2.96
CA THR A 218 15.95 0.54 -4.16
C THR A 218 15.80 -0.91 -4.63
N THR A 219 14.58 -1.30 -4.99
CA THR A 219 14.28 -2.61 -5.56
C THR A 219 13.94 -2.46 -7.04
N ASP A 220 14.93 -2.71 -7.91
CA ASP A 220 14.85 -2.45 -9.35
C ASP A 220 13.92 -3.39 -10.13
N ALA A 221 13.66 -4.58 -9.61
CA ALA A 221 12.86 -5.58 -10.30
C ALA A 221 12.17 -6.53 -9.32
N TYR A 222 11.08 -7.13 -9.79
CA TYR A 222 10.32 -8.14 -9.04
C TYR A 222 10.36 -9.50 -9.73
N SER A 223 10.49 -10.54 -8.92
CA SER A 223 10.23 -11.92 -9.32
C SER A 223 8.76 -12.12 -9.69
N TRP A 224 8.45 -13.21 -10.37
CA TRP A 224 7.08 -13.59 -10.66
C TRP A 224 6.24 -13.71 -9.38
N ARG A 225 6.78 -14.36 -8.34
CA ARG A 225 6.05 -14.57 -7.09
C ARG A 225 5.87 -13.29 -6.29
N LEU A 226 6.86 -12.37 -6.24
CA LEU A 226 6.66 -11.07 -5.57
C LEU A 226 5.63 -10.23 -6.34
N MET A 227 5.75 -10.11 -7.66
CA MET A 227 4.79 -9.37 -8.47
C MET A 227 3.36 -9.90 -8.25
N THR A 228 3.19 -11.23 -8.25
CA THR A 228 1.88 -11.88 -8.07
C THR A 228 1.43 -11.82 -6.61
N GLY A 229 2.37 -11.89 -5.67
CA GLY A 229 2.14 -11.80 -4.24
C GLY A 229 1.76 -10.40 -3.75
N LEU A 230 2.26 -9.35 -4.38
CA LEU A 230 1.99 -7.96 -4.01
C LEU A 230 0.65 -7.45 -4.58
N ASN A 231 0.33 -7.82 -5.81
CA ASN A 231 -0.80 -7.24 -6.53
C ASN A 231 -2.11 -7.99 -6.28
N PRO A 232 -3.27 -7.31 -6.30
CA PRO A 232 -4.58 -7.96 -6.28
C PRO A 232 -4.73 -8.91 -7.48
N ARG A 233 -5.28 -10.10 -7.23
CA ARG A 233 -5.59 -11.08 -8.30
C ARG A 233 -7.02 -10.92 -8.79
N ASP A 234 -7.91 -10.56 -7.88
CA ASP A 234 -9.33 -10.29 -8.14
C ASP A 234 -9.78 -9.12 -7.24
N TYR A 235 -9.39 -7.89 -7.60
CA TYR A 235 -9.75 -6.70 -6.82
C TYR A 235 -11.26 -6.52 -6.69
N GLN A 236 -12.06 -7.02 -7.66
CA GLN A 236 -13.52 -6.95 -7.62
C GLN A 236 -14.09 -7.88 -6.55
N GLY A 237 -13.55 -9.11 -6.47
CA GLY A 237 -13.88 -10.06 -5.42
C GLY A 237 -13.45 -9.56 -4.04
N ASP A 238 -12.26 -8.97 -3.94
CA ASP A 238 -11.74 -8.36 -2.71
C ASP A 238 -12.68 -7.25 -2.22
N LEU A 239 -13.07 -6.32 -3.10
CA LEU A 239 -14.01 -5.23 -2.77
C LEU A 239 -15.38 -5.77 -2.32
N LYS A 240 -15.91 -6.80 -3.00
CA LYS A 240 -17.17 -7.45 -2.58
C LYS A 240 -17.06 -8.09 -1.19
N ALA A 241 -15.91 -8.69 -0.88
CA ALA A 241 -15.67 -9.24 0.45
C ALA A 241 -15.69 -8.14 1.52
N LEU A 242 -15.01 -7.02 1.30
CA LEU A 242 -15.06 -5.87 2.21
C LEU A 242 -16.48 -5.33 2.37
N ALA A 243 -17.23 -5.20 1.27
CA ALA A 243 -18.63 -4.74 1.30
C ALA A 243 -19.53 -5.69 2.09
N HIS A 244 -19.37 -7.01 1.91
CA HIS A 244 -20.11 -8.03 2.64
C HIS A 244 -19.88 -7.95 4.17
N HIS A 245 -18.64 -7.66 4.56
CA HIS A 245 -18.25 -7.50 5.97
C HIS A 245 -18.42 -6.06 6.48
N GLN A 246 -18.99 -5.16 5.66
CA GLN A 246 -19.21 -3.75 5.99
C GLN A 246 -17.95 -3.02 6.44
N LEU A 247 -16.79 -3.45 5.96
CA LEU A 247 -15.52 -2.79 6.28
C LEU A 247 -15.43 -1.47 5.49
N PRO A 248 -15.31 -0.31 6.17
CA PRO A 248 -15.26 0.98 5.49
C PRO A 248 -14.03 1.12 4.60
N VAL A 249 -14.21 1.71 3.41
CA VAL A 249 -13.13 1.96 2.43
C VAL A 249 -13.10 3.45 2.09
N LEU A 250 -11.92 4.06 2.23
CA LEU A 250 -11.58 5.37 1.66
C LEU A 250 -10.56 5.15 0.53
N ALA A 251 -10.81 5.74 -0.63
CA ALA A 251 -9.86 5.78 -1.72
C ALA A 251 -9.58 7.23 -2.12
N LEU A 252 -8.33 7.64 -2.05
CA LEU A 252 -7.85 8.94 -2.47
C LEU A 252 -6.96 8.78 -3.70
N ILE A 253 -7.10 9.70 -4.67
CA ILE A 253 -6.26 9.73 -5.86
C ILE A 253 -5.98 11.18 -6.24
N GLY A 254 -4.78 11.46 -6.71
CA GLY A 254 -4.42 12.79 -7.20
C GLY A 254 -5.05 13.07 -8.57
N GLU A 255 -5.49 14.31 -8.80
CA GLU A 255 -6.01 14.75 -10.09
C GLU A 255 -4.96 14.60 -11.21
N HIS A 256 -3.70 14.83 -10.86
CA HIS A 256 -2.56 14.74 -11.77
C HIS A 256 -1.79 13.42 -11.68
N ASP A 257 -2.44 12.35 -11.19
CA ASP A 257 -1.83 11.03 -11.08
C ASP A 257 -1.36 10.51 -12.44
N GLU A 258 -0.05 10.24 -12.56
CA GLU A 258 0.59 9.82 -13.81
C GLU A 258 0.51 8.30 -14.03
N ALA A 259 0.20 7.54 -12.97
CA ALA A 259 0.05 6.09 -13.05
C ALA A 259 -1.38 5.66 -13.36
N PHE A 260 -2.36 6.43 -12.88
CA PHE A 260 -3.77 6.05 -12.93
C PHE A 260 -4.67 7.19 -13.38
N HIS A 261 -5.77 6.85 -14.01
CA HIS A 261 -6.84 7.78 -14.38
C HIS A 261 -7.71 8.07 -13.15
N ALA A 262 -7.54 9.27 -12.57
CA ALA A 262 -8.25 9.68 -11.35
C ALA A 262 -9.77 9.58 -11.50
N GLU A 263 -10.30 10.07 -12.63
CA GLU A 263 -11.72 10.11 -12.96
C GLU A 263 -12.38 8.72 -13.10
N ARG A 264 -11.57 7.66 -13.18
CA ARG A 264 -12.06 6.28 -13.33
C ARG A 264 -12.00 5.45 -12.04
N LEU A 265 -11.39 5.97 -10.98
CA LEU A 265 -11.23 5.18 -9.75
C LEU A 265 -12.58 4.79 -9.14
N ALA A 266 -13.54 5.70 -9.10
CA ALA A 266 -14.89 5.41 -8.61
C ALA A 266 -15.59 4.29 -9.41
N GLN A 267 -15.38 4.24 -10.72
CA GLN A 267 -15.91 3.20 -11.59
C GLN A 267 -15.30 1.82 -11.30
N CYS A 268 -14.08 1.78 -10.74
CA CYS A 268 -13.44 0.54 -10.33
C CYS A 268 -13.96 0.02 -8.99
N LEU A 269 -14.29 0.92 -8.04
CA LEU A 269 -14.59 0.54 -6.66
C LEU A 269 -16.10 0.41 -6.39
N GLN A 270 -16.87 1.44 -6.70
CA GLN A 270 -18.27 1.57 -6.28
C GLN A 270 -19.21 0.48 -6.80
N PRO A 271 -19.03 -0.11 -8.00
CA PRO A 271 -19.86 -1.25 -8.43
C PRO A 271 -19.71 -2.50 -7.56
N HIS A 272 -18.60 -2.63 -6.83
CA HIS A 272 -18.27 -3.79 -6.01
C HIS A 272 -18.33 -3.50 -4.50
N HIS A 273 -18.17 -2.23 -4.12
CA HIS A 273 -18.31 -1.72 -2.76
C HIS A 273 -19.05 -0.38 -2.78
N PRO A 274 -20.41 -0.36 -2.81
CA PRO A 274 -21.19 0.86 -2.99
C PRO A 274 -20.95 1.95 -1.93
N ALA A 275 -20.57 1.55 -0.70
CA ALA A 275 -20.25 2.46 0.40
C ALA A 275 -18.80 2.98 0.36
N ALA A 276 -17.97 2.56 -0.59
CA ALA A 276 -16.62 3.07 -0.72
C ALA A 276 -16.63 4.57 -1.02
N GLN A 277 -15.92 5.34 -0.21
CA GLN A 277 -15.72 6.76 -0.43
C GLN A 277 -14.52 6.96 -1.35
N VAL A 278 -14.73 7.64 -2.47
CA VAL A 278 -13.68 7.93 -3.46
C VAL A 278 -13.58 9.44 -3.62
N GLU A 279 -12.38 9.97 -3.45
CA GLU A 279 -12.12 11.41 -3.57
C GLU A 279 -10.90 11.65 -4.47
N VAL A 280 -11.05 12.60 -5.40
CA VAL A 280 -9.95 13.09 -6.23
C VAL A 280 -9.40 14.37 -5.57
N LEU A 281 -8.11 14.38 -5.30
CA LEU A 281 -7.42 15.50 -4.68
C LEU A 281 -6.85 16.41 -5.77
N GLU A 282 -7.34 17.65 -5.80
CA GLU A 282 -6.89 18.67 -6.76
C GLU A 282 -5.39 18.95 -6.61
N THR A 283 -4.72 19.19 -7.72
CA THR A 283 -3.28 19.55 -7.81
C THR A 283 -2.29 18.53 -7.27
N ILE A 284 -2.72 17.35 -6.86
CA ILE A 284 -1.87 16.28 -6.33
C ILE A 284 -1.51 15.30 -7.46
N ASP A 285 -0.23 14.97 -7.58
CA ASP A 285 0.30 13.90 -8.43
C ASP A 285 0.33 12.55 -7.70
N HIS A 286 0.85 11.49 -8.35
CA HIS A 286 0.89 10.16 -7.76
C HIS A 286 1.72 10.11 -6.48
N LEU A 287 2.93 10.67 -6.49
CA LEU A 287 3.84 10.65 -5.34
C LEU A 287 3.43 11.67 -4.27
N GLY A 288 2.81 12.77 -4.66
CA GLY A 288 2.27 13.79 -3.76
C GLY A 288 1.23 13.26 -2.78
N LEU A 289 0.54 12.15 -3.09
CA LEU A 289 -0.34 11.48 -2.15
C LEU A 289 0.38 11.04 -0.86
N ALA A 290 1.67 10.72 -0.94
CA ALA A 290 2.46 10.28 0.21
C ALA A 290 3.11 11.44 1.00
N THR A 291 3.05 12.68 0.49
CA THR A 291 3.73 13.82 1.09
C THR A 291 2.79 14.98 1.44
N SER A 292 1.64 15.08 0.78
CA SER A 292 0.71 16.21 0.93
C SER A 292 0.01 16.26 2.29
N SER A 293 -0.08 17.46 2.87
CA SER A 293 -0.91 17.72 4.06
C SER A 293 -2.39 17.46 3.80
N ILE A 294 -2.86 17.74 2.58
CA ILE A 294 -4.26 17.50 2.16
C ILE A 294 -4.61 16.02 2.31
N THR A 295 -3.70 15.11 1.91
CA THR A 295 -3.90 13.67 2.10
C THR A 295 -4.07 13.31 3.57
N ALA A 296 -3.21 13.83 4.45
CA ALA A 296 -3.31 13.59 5.89
C ALA A 296 -4.60 14.14 6.50
N GLU A 297 -5.01 15.34 6.08
CA GLU A 297 -6.27 15.98 6.52
C GLU A 297 -7.51 15.15 6.12
N ARG A 298 -7.56 14.65 4.88
CA ARG A 298 -8.68 13.83 4.41
C ARG A 298 -8.75 12.49 5.13
N ILE A 299 -7.61 11.84 5.34
CA ILE A 299 -7.53 10.61 6.15
C ILE A 299 -8.02 10.87 7.58
N THR A 300 -7.53 11.92 8.24
CA THR A 300 -7.90 12.27 9.62
C THR A 300 -9.41 12.58 9.74
N ALA A 301 -9.96 13.35 8.81
CA ALA A 301 -11.39 13.67 8.78
C ALA A 301 -12.23 12.39 8.61
N TRP A 302 -11.83 11.49 7.72
CA TRP A 302 -12.51 10.21 7.54
C TRP A 302 -12.45 9.33 8.79
N LEU A 303 -11.28 9.19 9.42
CA LEU A 303 -11.11 8.41 10.66
C LEU A 303 -11.95 8.96 11.81
N THR A 304 -12.06 10.29 11.91
CA THR A 304 -12.90 10.96 12.91
C THR A 304 -14.37 10.64 12.69
N LYS A 305 -14.86 10.71 11.45
CA LYS A 305 -16.23 10.37 11.09
C LYS A 305 -16.56 8.91 11.42
N GLN A 306 -15.69 7.97 11.03
CA GLN A 306 -15.88 6.55 11.33
C GLN A 306 -15.98 6.25 12.84
N ARG A 307 -15.34 7.08 13.67
CA ARG A 307 -15.41 6.96 15.14
C ARG A 307 -16.75 7.43 15.69
N THR A 308 -17.29 8.52 15.16
CA THR A 308 -18.59 9.06 15.60
C THR A 308 -19.75 8.14 15.21
N ASP A 309 -19.71 7.58 14.01
CA ASP A 309 -20.76 6.70 13.49
C ASP A 309 -20.84 5.36 14.25
N GLN A 310 -19.73 4.89 14.83
CA GLN A 310 -19.68 3.66 15.63
C GLN A 310 -19.91 3.90 17.14
N GLY A 311 -19.72 5.13 17.64
CA GLY A 311 -19.93 5.53 19.02
C GLY A 311 -21.35 5.98 19.35
N GLY A 312 -22.22 6.09 18.38
CA GLY A 312 -23.61 6.56 18.51
C GLY A 312 -24.61 5.43 18.57
N THR A 313 -24.54 4.53 19.56
CA THR A 313 -25.75 3.84 20.03
C THR A 313 -26.28 4.66 21.19
N PRO A 314 -27.41 5.38 21.07
CA PRO A 314 -28.09 5.93 22.23
C PRO A 314 -28.63 4.76 23.03
N GLY A 315 -28.27 4.70 24.34
CA GLY A 315 -28.89 3.85 25.33
C GLY A 315 -30.37 4.13 25.52
#